data_23752c33b5fd072cca8ee707c42bea3b
#
_entry.id   23752c33b5fd072cca8ee707c42bea3b
#
_cell.length_a   1.000
_cell.length_b   1.000
_cell.length_c   1.000
_cell.angle_alpha   90.00
_cell.angle_beta   90.00
_cell.angle_gamma   90.00
#
_symmetry.space_group_name_H-M   'P 1'
#
loop_
_entity.id
_entity.type
_entity.pdbx_description
1 polymer ?
#
loop_
_entity_poly.entity_id
_entity_poly.type
_entity_poly.pdbx_seq_one_letter_code
_entity_poly.pdbx_strand_id
1 'polypeptide(L)'
;MNDNLTNETIINISGIIEAIKKRWKLLVISALIFVIGAICLSFFILEPKYQSTVKLFVGKEENSDEIYSNNDVQLYQNISKSYLEIIKTNDLVTRALEENNINKQAGEILKNLSVTTTMNTQILTISYVSKDAVESQKILESITNEFIKTSSTLVKNVNVKVVESAKIAKSPISPNKKLNIAIGLAIGLIIGIVLCLILELLDTTIKDSENLEEITGLPVLGVIPIEKEQ
;
A
#
# COMPACT_ATOMS: atom_id res chain seq x y z
N MET A 1 30.85 50.13 5.77
CA MET A 1 31.51 49.22 4.82
C MET A 1 30.98 47.83 5.16
N ASN A 2 30.27 47.21 4.26
CA ASN A 2 29.67 45.87 4.32
C ASN A 2 28.34 45.71 5.11
N ASP A 3 27.28 46.33 4.61
CA ASP A 3 25.95 45.75 4.75
C ASP A 3 25.71 44.92 3.49
N ASN A 4 26.15 43.64 3.58
CA ASN A 4 25.96 42.64 2.54
C ASN A 4 24.63 41.91 2.75
N LEU A 5 23.65 42.23 1.88
CA LEU A 5 22.93 41.22 1.10
C LEU A 5 22.58 39.91 1.86
N THR A 6 21.63 39.97 2.73
CA THR A 6 20.73 38.85 2.93
C THR A 6 19.43 39.17 2.19
N ASN A 7 19.41 38.95 0.87
CA ASN A 7 18.18 38.64 0.17
C ASN A 7 17.64 37.35 0.75
N GLU A 8 17.19 37.40 1.98
CA GLU A 8 16.32 36.35 2.50
C GLU A 8 15.06 36.43 1.65
N THR A 9 14.92 35.49 0.73
CA THR A 9 13.68 35.22 0.04
C THR A 9 12.70 34.74 1.12
N ILE A 10 12.17 35.69 1.90
CA ILE A 10 11.09 35.40 2.85
C ILE A 10 9.95 34.93 1.97
N ILE A 11 9.76 33.61 1.94
CA ILE A 11 8.60 33.00 1.26
C ILE A 11 7.39 33.58 1.95
N ASN A 12 6.80 34.58 1.34
CA ASN A 12 5.67 35.32 1.90
C ASN A 12 4.45 34.37 1.83
N ILE A 13 4.13 33.74 2.96
CA ILE A 13 3.03 32.76 3.07
C ILE A 13 1.71 33.39 2.63
N SER A 14 1.51 34.70 2.86
CA SER A 14 0.34 35.41 2.37
C SER A 14 0.27 35.48 0.84
N GLY A 15 1.39 35.67 0.15
CA GLY A 15 1.48 35.60 -1.31
C GLY A 15 1.13 34.25 -1.90
N ILE A 16 1.54 33.15 -1.21
CA ILE A 16 1.18 31.79 -1.62
C ILE A 16 -0.34 31.58 -1.53
N ILE A 17 -0.96 32.04 -0.45
CA ILE A 17 -2.41 31.93 -0.24
C ILE A 17 -3.17 32.74 -1.29
N GLU A 18 -2.70 33.92 -1.62
CA GLU A 18 -3.31 34.76 -2.66
C GLU A 18 -3.18 34.14 -4.05
N ALA A 19 -2.01 33.60 -4.40
CA ALA A 19 -1.78 32.89 -5.65
C ALA A 19 -2.75 31.70 -5.81
N ILE A 20 -2.93 30.92 -4.74
CA ILE A 20 -3.86 29.78 -4.72
C ILE A 20 -5.31 30.27 -4.87
N LYS A 21 -5.73 31.31 -4.13
CA LYS A 21 -7.08 31.88 -4.23
C LYS A 21 -7.36 32.44 -5.61
N LYS A 22 -6.41 33.15 -6.22
CA LYS A 22 -6.54 33.72 -7.55
C LYS A 22 -6.70 32.64 -8.62
N ARG A 23 -5.98 31.52 -8.48
CA ARG A 23 -5.89 30.45 -9.49
C ARG A 23 -6.51 29.12 -9.02
N TRP A 24 -7.45 29.16 -8.09
CA TRP A 24 -8.09 27.96 -7.51
C TRP A 24 -8.69 27.01 -8.58
N LYS A 25 -9.17 27.57 -9.72
CA LYS A 25 -9.68 26.77 -10.84
C LYS A 25 -8.62 25.85 -11.42
N LEU A 26 -7.37 26.30 -11.52
CA LEU A 26 -6.23 25.52 -12.01
C LEU A 26 -5.91 24.37 -11.06
N LEU A 27 -5.96 24.63 -9.75
CA LEU A 27 -5.77 23.61 -8.72
C LEU A 27 -6.85 22.52 -8.80
N VAL A 28 -8.13 22.91 -8.97
CA VAL A 28 -9.24 21.97 -9.13
C VAL A 28 -9.11 21.17 -10.42
N ILE A 29 -8.75 21.80 -11.54
CA ILE A 29 -8.56 21.11 -12.82
C ILE A 29 -7.41 20.10 -12.73
N SER A 30 -6.27 20.50 -12.15
CA SER A 30 -5.14 19.61 -11.91
C SER A 30 -5.55 18.40 -11.07
N ALA A 31 -6.18 18.63 -9.91
CA ALA A 31 -6.67 17.54 -9.05
C ALA A 31 -7.62 16.60 -9.80
N LEU A 32 -8.53 17.13 -10.60
CA LEU A 32 -9.50 16.35 -11.36
C LEU A 32 -8.84 15.50 -12.45
N ILE A 33 -7.85 16.02 -13.17
CA ILE A 33 -7.08 15.28 -14.17
C ILE A 33 -6.37 14.08 -13.53
N PHE A 34 -5.69 14.28 -12.39
CA PHE A 34 -4.98 13.20 -11.70
C PHE A 34 -5.92 12.17 -11.08
N VAL A 35 -7.08 12.59 -10.57
CA VAL A 35 -8.13 11.68 -10.09
C VAL A 35 -8.67 10.81 -11.23
N ILE A 36 -9.00 11.41 -12.38
CA ILE A 36 -9.44 10.65 -13.56
C ILE A 36 -8.36 9.69 -14.03
N GLY A 37 -7.11 10.13 -14.09
CA GLY A 37 -5.96 9.28 -14.40
C GLY A 37 -5.84 8.09 -13.43
N ALA A 38 -5.95 8.33 -12.14
CA ALA A 38 -5.89 7.27 -11.11
C ALA A 38 -7.06 6.28 -11.23
N ILE A 39 -8.26 6.76 -11.59
CA ILE A 39 -9.42 5.90 -11.87
C ILE A 39 -9.15 5.04 -13.09
N CYS A 40 -8.71 5.63 -14.20
CA CYS A 40 -8.39 4.89 -15.43
C CYS A 40 -7.31 3.82 -15.16
N LEU A 41 -6.22 4.15 -14.48
CA LEU A 41 -5.17 3.21 -14.10
C LEU A 41 -5.72 2.06 -13.24
N SER A 42 -6.55 2.39 -12.23
CA SER A 42 -7.06 1.41 -11.28
C SER A 42 -8.11 0.47 -11.87
N PHE A 43 -8.85 0.87 -12.91
CA PHE A 43 -9.92 0.07 -13.50
C PHE A 43 -9.51 -0.67 -14.76
N PHE A 44 -8.60 -0.09 -15.58
CA PHE A 44 -8.26 -0.62 -16.90
C PHE A 44 -6.88 -1.26 -16.98
N ILE A 45 -5.92 -0.82 -16.15
CA ILE A 45 -4.52 -1.27 -16.27
C ILE A 45 -4.17 -2.28 -15.18
N LEU A 46 -4.66 -2.08 -13.95
CA LEU A 46 -4.32 -2.95 -12.84
C LEU A 46 -5.24 -4.17 -12.79
N GLU A 47 -4.66 -5.35 -12.96
CA GLU A 47 -5.39 -6.62 -12.88
C GLU A 47 -5.86 -6.90 -11.44
N PRO A 48 -7.10 -7.39 -11.25
CA PRO A 48 -7.59 -7.79 -9.95
C PRO A 48 -6.77 -8.97 -9.39
N LYS A 49 -6.48 -8.92 -8.09
CA LYS A 49 -5.79 -10.01 -7.37
C LYS A 49 -6.68 -10.52 -6.26
N TYR A 50 -6.73 -11.84 -6.13
CA TYR A 50 -7.54 -12.54 -5.16
C TYR A 50 -6.64 -13.27 -4.16
N GLN A 51 -6.98 -13.22 -2.89
CA GLN A 51 -6.24 -13.88 -1.83
C GLN A 51 -7.10 -14.97 -1.18
N SER A 52 -6.57 -16.18 -1.11
CA SER A 52 -7.05 -17.22 -0.24
C SER A 52 -6.20 -17.28 1.02
N THR A 53 -6.80 -17.67 2.12
CA THR A 53 -6.11 -17.77 3.43
C THR A 53 -6.54 -19.06 4.13
N VAL A 54 -5.57 -19.73 4.76
CA VAL A 54 -5.76 -20.88 5.64
C VAL A 54 -5.16 -20.54 6.99
N LYS A 55 -5.81 -20.97 8.06
CA LYS A 55 -5.25 -20.92 9.40
C LYS A 55 -5.10 -22.33 9.96
N LEU A 56 -3.92 -22.63 10.44
CA LEU A 56 -3.53 -23.88 11.03
C LEU A 56 -3.20 -23.67 12.51
N PHE A 57 -3.61 -24.61 13.33
CA PHE A 57 -3.19 -24.70 14.72
C PHE A 57 -2.12 -25.79 14.84
N VAL A 58 -1.01 -25.45 15.50
CA VAL A 58 0.09 -26.38 15.76
C VAL A 58 0.08 -26.71 17.25
N GLY A 59 -0.21 -27.96 17.60
CA GLY A 59 -0.35 -28.37 18.99
C GLY A 59 -0.01 -29.81 19.21
N LYS A 60 -0.33 -30.31 20.41
CA LYS A 60 -0.12 -31.67 20.82
C LYS A 60 -1.14 -32.60 20.16
N GLU A 61 -0.74 -33.83 19.91
CA GLU A 61 -1.66 -34.89 19.47
C GLU A 61 -2.67 -35.21 20.58
N GLU A 62 -3.93 -35.47 20.20
CA GLU A 62 -5.09 -35.54 21.10
C GLU A 62 -5.05 -36.74 22.09
N ASN A 63 -4.15 -37.72 21.87
CA ASN A 63 -4.07 -38.98 22.64
C ASN A 63 -3.08 -38.96 23.81
N SER A 64 -2.55 -37.81 24.19
CA SER A 64 -1.64 -37.71 25.33
C SER A 64 -2.39 -37.19 26.56
N ASP A 65 -2.55 -38.07 27.56
CA ASP A 65 -3.15 -37.75 28.87
C ASP A 65 -2.36 -36.71 29.69
N GLU A 66 -1.34 -36.11 29.12
CA GLU A 66 -0.50 -35.13 29.78
C GLU A 66 -1.12 -33.74 29.72
N ILE A 67 -1.16 -33.07 30.87
CA ILE A 67 -1.65 -31.70 31.05
C ILE A 67 -0.74 -30.72 30.28
N TYR A 68 -1.33 -29.80 29.52
CA TYR A 68 -0.61 -28.73 28.84
C TYR A 68 0.19 -27.89 29.85
N SER A 69 1.51 -27.84 29.67
CA SER A 69 2.43 -26.99 30.44
C SER A 69 2.72 -25.68 29.69
N ASN A 70 3.11 -24.64 30.42
CA ASN A 70 3.56 -23.40 29.81
C ASN A 70 4.78 -23.59 28.89
N ASN A 71 5.63 -24.59 29.19
CA ASN A 71 6.75 -24.99 28.37
C ASN A 71 6.30 -25.57 27.02
N ASP A 72 5.18 -26.30 26.99
CA ASP A 72 4.62 -26.86 25.76
C ASP A 72 4.15 -25.76 24.82
N VAL A 73 3.48 -24.73 25.35
CA VAL A 73 3.04 -23.59 24.54
C VAL A 73 4.22 -22.93 23.85
N GLN A 74 5.33 -22.72 24.57
CA GLN A 74 6.53 -22.10 24.04
C GLN A 74 7.24 -22.99 22.99
N LEU A 75 7.24 -24.32 23.24
CA LEU A 75 7.74 -25.31 22.30
C LEU A 75 6.96 -25.26 20.97
N TYR A 76 5.62 -25.32 21.02
CA TYR A 76 4.80 -25.29 19.81
C TYR A 76 4.87 -23.95 19.07
N GLN A 77 5.06 -22.83 19.77
CA GLN A 77 5.34 -21.56 19.13
C GLN A 77 6.66 -21.57 18.34
N ASN A 78 7.70 -22.18 18.90
CA ASN A 78 8.99 -22.34 18.20
C ASN A 78 8.89 -23.29 17.01
N ILE A 79 8.15 -24.39 17.16
CA ILE A 79 7.86 -25.31 16.05
C ILE A 79 7.09 -24.59 14.94
N SER A 80 6.11 -23.75 15.29
CA SER A 80 5.36 -22.97 14.31
C SER A 80 6.27 -22.02 13.49
N LYS A 81 7.31 -21.44 14.12
CA LYS A 81 8.32 -20.64 13.41
C LYS A 81 9.15 -21.48 12.44
N SER A 82 9.55 -22.69 12.85
CA SER A 82 10.26 -23.61 11.97
C SER A 82 9.38 -24.08 10.80
N TYR A 83 8.11 -24.34 11.05
CA TYR A 83 7.14 -24.73 10.03
C TYR A 83 6.90 -23.62 8.99
N LEU A 84 6.96 -22.34 9.41
CA LEU A 84 6.90 -21.20 8.50
C LEU A 84 7.99 -21.29 7.43
N GLU A 85 9.23 -21.61 7.82
CA GLU A 85 10.36 -21.75 6.89
C GLU A 85 10.18 -22.99 6.00
N ILE A 86 9.70 -24.09 6.53
CA ILE A 86 9.48 -25.33 5.78
C ILE A 86 8.44 -25.12 4.68
N ILE A 87 7.33 -24.42 4.95
CA ILE A 87 6.29 -24.15 3.95
C ILE A 87 6.83 -23.31 2.80
N LYS A 88 7.81 -22.43 3.06
CA LYS A 88 8.46 -21.58 2.05
C LYS A 88 9.57 -22.28 1.26
N THR A 89 9.79 -23.57 1.47
CA THR A 89 10.79 -24.31 0.69
C THR A 89 10.28 -24.60 -0.73
N ASN A 90 11.17 -24.52 -1.69
CA ASN A 90 10.88 -24.88 -3.08
C ASN A 90 10.40 -26.32 -3.22
N ASP A 91 11.01 -27.22 -2.44
CA ASP A 91 10.75 -28.64 -2.48
C ASP A 91 9.31 -28.98 -2.05
N LEU A 92 8.82 -28.43 -0.94
CA LEU A 92 7.46 -28.63 -0.47
C LEU A 92 6.45 -28.11 -1.50
N VAL A 93 6.68 -26.91 -2.02
CA VAL A 93 5.77 -26.30 -3.00
C VAL A 93 5.77 -27.09 -4.30
N THR A 94 6.92 -27.59 -4.76
CA THR A 94 7.01 -28.42 -5.96
C THR A 94 6.20 -29.71 -5.79
N ARG A 95 6.38 -30.44 -4.67
CA ARG A 95 5.59 -31.66 -4.40
C ARG A 95 4.08 -31.37 -4.36
N ALA A 96 3.68 -30.29 -3.71
CA ALA A 96 2.27 -29.88 -3.65
C ALA A 96 1.67 -29.62 -5.04
N LEU A 97 2.43 -29.00 -5.93
CA LEU A 97 1.99 -28.71 -7.30
C LEU A 97 1.93 -29.98 -8.15
N GLU A 98 2.93 -30.85 -8.05
CA GLU A 98 3.00 -32.13 -8.79
C GLU A 98 1.86 -33.08 -8.40
N GLU A 99 1.58 -33.27 -7.09
CA GLU A 99 0.51 -34.14 -6.59
C GLU A 99 -0.88 -33.70 -7.11
N ASN A 100 -1.06 -32.40 -7.38
CA ASN A 100 -2.34 -31.85 -7.85
C ASN A 100 -2.35 -31.52 -9.35
N ASN A 101 -1.34 -31.94 -10.12
CA ASN A 101 -1.18 -31.67 -11.57
C ASN A 101 -1.30 -30.18 -11.90
N ILE A 102 -0.69 -29.32 -11.11
CA ILE A 102 -0.66 -27.86 -11.32
C ILE A 102 0.64 -27.54 -12.08
N ASN A 103 0.50 -27.14 -13.33
CA ASN A 103 1.65 -26.80 -14.18
C ASN A 103 2.14 -25.37 -13.94
N LYS A 104 2.78 -25.14 -12.79
CA LYS A 104 3.42 -23.87 -12.41
C LYS A 104 4.76 -24.14 -11.73
N GLN A 105 5.64 -23.15 -11.76
CA GLN A 105 6.93 -23.22 -11.08
C GLN A 105 6.79 -22.82 -9.62
N ALA A 106 7.40 -23.58 -8.71
CA ALA A 106 7.37 -23.29 -7.28
C ALA A 106 7.91 -21.89 -6.96
N GLY A 107 8.95 -21.42 -7.69
CA GLY A 107 9.50 -20.09 -7.51
C GLY A 107 8.53 -18.95 -7.84
N GLU A 108 7.57 -19.15 -8.76
CA GLU A 108 6.49 -18.19 -9.05
C GLU A 108 5.46 -18.16 -7.91
N ILE A 109 5.10 -19.34 -7.39
CA ILE A 109 4.17 -19.46 -6.27
C ILE A 109 4.72 -18.81 -5.02
N LEU A 110 5.98 -19.04 -4.69
CA LEU A 110 6.64 -18.51 -3.50
C LEU A 110 6.68 -16.98 -3.46
N LYS A 111 6.74 -16.31 -4.60
CA LYS A 111 6.69 -14.83 -4.67
C LYS A 111 5.35 -14.26 -4.17
N ASN A 112 4.28 -15.03 -4.30
CA ASN A 112 2.91 -14.62 -3.94
C ASN A 112 2.37 -15.39 -2.73
N LEU A 113 3.20 -16.26 -2.12
CA LEU A 113 2.90 -17.01 -0.91
C LEU A 113 3.39 -16.25 0.32
N SER A 114 2.50 -15.97 1.24
CA SER A 114 2.82 -15.38 2.54
C SER A 114 2.50 -16.37 3.64
N VAL A 115 3.47 -16.60 4.52
CA VAL A 115 3.29 -17.45 5.69
C VAL A 115 3.69 -16.63 6.92
N THR A 116 2.80 -16.57 7.90
CA THR A 116 2.98 -15.78 9.12
C THR A 116 2.50 -16.54 10.34
N THR A 117 3.09 -16.25 11.50
CA THR A 117 2.61 -16.73 12.80
C THR A 117 2.03 -15.55 13.57
N THR A 118 0.93 -15.76 14.28
CA THR A 118 0.41 -14.76 15.20
C THR A 118 1.23 -14.76 16.49
N MET A 119 1.73 -13.60 16.92
CA MET A 119 2.57 -13.49 18.10
C MET A 119 1.90 -14.12 19.32
N ASN A 120 2.68 -14.87 20.10
CA ASN A 120 2.24 -15.55 21.33
C ASN A 120 1.09 -16.55 21.13
N THR A 121 0.91 -17.06 19.90
CA THR A 121 -0.08 -18.08 19.59
C THR A 121 0.56 -19.26 18.86
N GLN A 122 -0.18 -20.35 18.75
CA GLN A 122 0.18 -21.55 17.98
C GLN A 122 -0.49 -21.53 16.59
N ILE A 123 -0.91 -20.35 16.13
CA ILE A 123 -1.63 -20.21 14.86
C ILE A 123 -0.65 -19.81 13.77
N LEU A 124 -0.64 -20.62 12.71
CA LEU A 124 0.08 -20.39 11.47
C LEU A 124 -0.94 -19.98 10.40
N THR A 125 -0.72 -18.85 9.79
CA THR A 125 -1.56 -18.32 8.71
C THR A 125 -0.80 -18.41 7.40
N ILE A 126 -1.35 -19.10 6.42
CA ILE A 126 -0.83 -19.22 5.06
C ILE A 126 -1.78 -18.48 4.14
N SER A 127 -1.26 -17.61 3.28
CA SER A 127 -2.04 -16.89 2.30
C SER A 127 -1.35 -16.95 0.94
N TYR A 128 -2.14 -17.10 -0.10
CA TYR A 128 -1.66 -17.07 -1.47
C TYR A 128 -2.49 -16.11 -2.31
N VAL A 129 -1.81 -15.35 -3.16
CA VAL A 129 -2.42 -14.32 -4.02
C VAL A 129 -2.26 -14.72 -5.48
N SER A 130 -3.39 -14.76 -6.22
CA SER A 130 -3.41 -15.01 -7.68
C SER A 130 -4.35 -14.04 -8.39
N LYS A 131 -4.30 -14.00 -9.72
CA LYS A 131 -5.26 -13.28 -10.57
C LYS A 131 -6.62 -13.98 -10.65
N ASP A 132 -6.67 -15.28 -10.34
CA ASP A 132 -7.90 -16.09 -10.29
C ASP A 132 -8.18 -16.54 -8.85
N ALA A 133 -9.42 -16.34 -8.41
CA ALA A 133 -9.85 -16.69 -7.05
C ALA A 133 -9.91 -18.21 -6.82
N VAL A 134 -10.31 -18.98 -7.84
CA VAL A 134 -10.37 -20.45 -7.77
C VAL A 134 -8.97 -21.03 -7.75
N GLU A 135 -8.08 -20.52 -8.59
CA GLU A 135 -6.68 -20.90 -8.62
C GLU A 135 -6.01 -20.61 -7.28
N SER A 136 -6.26 -19.43 -6.69
CA SER A 136 -5.73 -19.03 -5.40
C SER A 136 -6.09 -20.04 -4.31
N GLN A 137 -7.35 -20.48 -4.26
CA GLN A 137 -7.80 -21.50 -3.32
C GLN A 137 -7.12 -22.85 -3.58
N LYS A 138 -7.15 -23.34 -4.84
CA LYS A 138 -6.63 -24.66 -5.21
C LYS A 138 -5.14 -24.82 -4.87
N ILE A 139 -4.33 -23.80 -5.20
CA ILE A 139 -2.89 -23.83 -4.91
C ILE A 139 -2.64 -23.81 -3.41
N LEU A 140 -3.37 -22.98 -2.66
CA LEU A 140 -3.22 -22.88 -1.22
C LEU A 140 -3.64 -24.17 -0.53
N GLU A 141 -4.70 -24.81 -0.97
CA GLU A 141 -5.17 -26.09 -0.46
C GLU A 141 -4.14 -27.19 -0.73
N SER A 142 -3.56 -27.23 -1.93
CA SER A 142 -2.51 -28.18 -2.29
C SER A 142 -1.29 -28.04 -1.38
N ILE A 143 -0.81 -26.81 -1.18
CA ILE A 143 0.33 -26.53 -0.29
C ILE A 143 0.01 -26.91 1.16
N THR A 144 -1.21 -26.61 1.61
CA THR A 144 -1.64 -26.91 2.98
C THR A 144 -1.68 -28.43 3.24
N ASN A 145 -2.23 -29.19 2.30
CA ASN A 145 -2.34 -30.65 2.41
C ASN A 145 -0.96 -31.30 2.41
N GLU A 146 -0.07 -30.88 1.50
CA GLU A 146 1.32 -31.38 1.47
C GLU A 146 2.09 -31.00 2.73
N PHE A 147 1.87 -29.80 3.26
CA PHE A 147 2.48 -29.38 4.51
C PHE A 147 2.00 -30.24 5.70
N ILE A 148 0.69 -30.51 5.83
CA ILE A 148 0.14 -31.34 6.90
C ILE A 148 0.75 -32.73 6.83
N LYS A 149 0.85 -33.31 5.62
CA LYS A 149 1.47 -34.64 5.38
C LYS A 149 2.96 -34.62 5.76
N THR A 150 3.69 -33.59 5.37
CA THR A 150 5.11 -33.43 5.70
C THR A 150 5.31 -33.21 7.20
N SER A 151 4.50 -32.39 7.85
CA SER A 151 4.63 -32.03 9.27
C SER A 151 4.50 -33.26 10.18
N SER A 152 3.62 -34.20 9.83
CA SER A 152 3.42 -35.44 10.59
C SER A 152 4.65 -36.38 10.57
N THR A 153 5.53 -36.26 9.57
CA THR A 153 6.76 -37.03 9.46
C THR A 153 7.97 -36.38 10.13
N LEU A 154 7.94 -35.06 10.28
CA LEU A 154 9.07 -34.27 10.78
C LEU A 154 9.18 -34.27 12.30
N VAL A 155 8.08 -34.12 13.00
CA VAL A 155 8.06 -34.02 14.47
C VAL A 155 7.00 -34.94 15.03
N LYS A 156 7.43 -35.92 15.84
CA LYS A 156 6.51 -36.82 16.54
C LYS A 156 5.74 -36.08 17.62
N ASN A 157 4.49 -36.47 17.86
CA ASN A 157 3.59 -35.92 18.87
C ASN A 157 3.16 -34.46 18.62
N VAL A 158 3.37 -33.94 17.40
CA VAL A 158 2.87 -32.62 16.97
C VAL A 158 1.77 -32.84 15.94
N ASN A 159 0.62 -32.25 16.20
CA ASN A 159 -0.51 -32.27 15.28
C ASN A 159 -0.76 -30.88 14.70
N VAL A 160 -1.00 -30.83 13.39
CA VAL A 160 -1.38 -29.61 12.68
C VAL A 160 -2.83 -29.76 12.25
N LYS A 161 -3.71 -28.95 12.86
CA LYS A 161 -5.15 -28.94 12.56
C LYS A 161 -5.55 -27.72 11.75
N VAL A 162 -6.39 -27.90 10.74
CA VAL A 162 -6.98 -26.80 9.99
C VAL A 162 -8.06 -26.13 10.84
N VAL A 163 -7.86 -24.85 11.21
CA VAL A 163 -8.83 -24.03 11.94
C VAL A 163 -9.73 -23.28 10.96
N GLU A 164 -9.14 -22.78 9.90
CA GLU A 164 -9.88 -22.11 8.82
C GLU A 164 -9.37 -22.62 7.47
N SER A 165 -10.24 -23.23 6.69
CA SER A 165 -9.92 -23.80 5.37
C SER A 165 -9.84 -22.70 4.30
N ALA A 166 -9.11 -22.98 3.22
CA ALA A 166 -9.05 -22.12 2.05
C ALA A 166 -10.45 -21.91 1.47
N LYS A 167 -10.81 -20.65 1.24
CA LYS A 167 -12.08 -20.26 0.62
C LYS A 167 -11.81 -19.48 -0.66
N ILE A 168 -12.70 -19.64 -1.63
CA ILE A 168 -12.68 -18.79 -2.83
C ILE A 168 -12.94 -17.34 -2.40
N ALA A 169 -12.03 -16.44 -2.74
CA ALA A 169 -12.18 -15.02 -2.44
C ALA A 169 -13.37 -14.43 -3.19
N LYS A 170 -14.30 -13.83 -2.45
CA LYS A 170 -15.52 -13.21 -3.04
C LYS A 170 -15.23 -11.86 -3.72
N SER A 171 -14.14 -11.21 -3.35
CA SER A 171 -13.75 -9.90 -3.88
C SER A 171 -12.22 -9.82 -4.01
N PRO A 172 -11.71 -9.06 -4.98
CA PRO A 172 -10.29 -8.85 -5.11
C PRO A 172 -9.75 -7.99 -3.95
N ILE A 173 -8.54 -8.29 -3.50
CA ILE A 173 -7.82 -7.51 -2.49
C ILE A 173 -7.04 -6.33 -3.10
N SER A 174 -6.76 -6.38 -4.40
CA SER A 174 -6.03 -5.36 -5.16
C SER A 174 -6.67 -5.24 -6.55
N PRO A 175 -6.66 -4.03 -7.16
CA PRO A 175 -6.17 -2.75 -6.62
C PRO A 175 -7.11 -2.16 -5.56
N ASN A 176 -6.53 -1.48 -4.57
CA ASN A 176 -7.34 -0.70 -3.63
C ASN A 176 -7.76 0.62 -4.28
N LYS A 177 -8.91 0.61 -4.95
CA LYS A 177 -9.43 1.74 -5.73
C LYS A 177 -9.53 3.02 -4.91
N LYS A 178 -9.97 2.94 -3.65
CA LYS A 178 -10.09 4.11 -2.76
C LYS A 178 -8.72 4.73 -2.47
N LEU A 179 -7.73 3.90 -2.18
CA LEU A 179 -6.36 4.36 -1.91
C LEU A 179 -5.73 5.00 -3.14
N ASN A 180 -5.89 4.37 -4.32
CA ASN A 180 -5.35 4.89 -5.57
C ASN A 180 -5.94 6.25 -5.94
N ILE A 181 -7.26 6.45 -5.74
CA ILE A 181 -7.94 7.73 -5.95
C ILE A 181 -7.42 8.78 -4.96
N ALA A 182 -7.25 8.41 -3.69
CA ALA A 182 -6.72 9.34 -2.68
C ALA A 182 -5.28 9.77 -2.99
N ILE A 183 -4.43 8.85 -3.45
CA ILE A 183 -3.06 9.16 -3.91
C ILE A 183 -3.10 10.07 -5.15
N GLY A 184 -3.95 9.76 -6.13
CA GLY A 184 -4.13 10.60 -7.31
C GLY A 184 -4.55 12.02 -6.97
N LEU A 185 -5.50 12.18 -6.03
CA LEU A 185 -5.93 13.49 -5.53
C LEU A 185 -4.77 14.25 -4.85
N ALA A 186 -4.01 13.58 -3.98
CA ALA A 186 -2.89 14.21 -3.28
C ALA A 186 -1.81 14.69 -4.26
N ILE A 187 -1.44 13.87 -5.24
CA ILE A 187 -0.47 14.22 -6.29
C ILE A 187 -1.00 15.39 -7.12
N GLY A 188 -2.28 15.34 -7.52
CA GLY A 188 -2.90 16.41 -8.31
C GLY A 188 -2.93 17.74 -7.59
N LEU A 189 -3.19 17.75 -6.27
CA LEU A 189 -3.12 18.96 -5.45
C LEU A 189 -1.71 19.52 -5.34
N ILE A 190 -0.71 18.68 -5.10
CA ILE A 190 0.69 19.11 -5.02
C ILE A 190 1.14 19.73 -6.34
N ILE A 191 0.88 19.07 -7.46
CA ILE A 191 1.21 19.58 -8.78
C ILE A 191 0.45 20.87 -9.08
N GLY A 192 -0.84 20.94 -8.71
CA GLY A 192 -1.65 22.15 -8.85
C GLY A 192 -1.09 23.35 -8.09
N ILE A 193 -0.63 23.15 -6.86
CA ILE A 193 0.02 24.19 -6.06
C ILE A 193 1.32 24.66 -6.73
N VAL A 194 2.17 23.74 -7.16
CA VAL A 194 3.43 24.07 -7.84
C VAL A 194 3.16 24.87 -9.12
N LEU A 195 2.18 24.47 -9.92
CA LEU A 195 1.79 25.21 -11.13
C LEU A 195 1.25 26.60 -10.80
N CYS A 196 0.44 26.74 -9.74
CA CYS A 196 -0.03 28.06 -9.30
C CYS A 196 1.13 28.96 -8.93
N LEU A 197 2.13 28.46 -8.20
CA LEU A 197 3.31 29.24 -7.81
C LEU A 197 4.18 29.62 -9.01
N ILE A 198 4.43 28.68 -9.93
CA ILE A 198 5.19 28.99 -11.15
C ILE A 198 4.50 30.10 -11.96
N LEU A 199 3.19 29.99 -12.15
CA LEU A 199 2.44 31.00 -12.89
C LEU A 199 2.35 32.35 -12.15
N GLU A 200 2.42 32.36 -10.82
CA GLU A 200 2.50 33.61 -10.06
C GLU A 200 3.88 34.26 -10.17
N LEU A 201 4.96 33.46 -10.17
CA LEU A 201 6.32 33.95 -10.41
C LEU A 201 6.51 34.51 -11.83
N LEU A 202 5.78 33.98 -12.81
CA LEU A 202 5.80 34.47 -14.20
C LEU A 202 4.86 35.70 -14.43
N ASP A 203 3.98 35.98 -13.46
CA ASP A 203 3.05 37.10 -13.52
C ASP A 203 3.78 38.39 -13.06
N THR A 204 4.36 39.12 -14.00
CA THR A 204 5.07 40.37 -13.78
C THR A 204 4.12 41.59 -13.62
N THR A 205 2.83 41.34 -13.43
CA THR A 205 1.85 42.42 -13.27
C THR A 205 2.02 43.11 -11.92
N ILE A 206 2.35 44.35 -11.92
CA ILE A 206 2.47 45.20 -10.71
C ILE A 206 1.07 45.43 -10.15
N LYS A 207 0.79 44.91 -8.95
CA LYS A 207 -0.55 44.93 -8.33
C LYS A 207 -0.69 45.96 -7.23
N ASP A 208 0.40 46.30 -6.58
CA ASP A 208 0.40 47.20 -5.42
C ASP A 208 1.28 48.44 -5.65
N SER A 209 0.84 49.59 -5.10
CA SER A 209 1.57 50.84 -5.13
C SER A 209 2.94 50.74 -4.42
N GLU A 210 3.07 49.89 -3.41
CA GLU A 210 4.34 49.61 -2.70
C GLU A 210 5.39 49.00 -3.63
N ASN A 211 5.00 48.06 -4.49
CA ASN A 211 5.90 47.44 -5.47
C ASN A 211 6.36 48.46 -6.54
N LEU A 212 5.52 49.44 -6.87
CA LEU A 212 5.89 50.51 -7.78
C LEU A 212 6.97 51.43 -7.19
N GLU A 213 6.85 51.77 -5.89
CA GLU A 213 7.85 52.61 -5.20
C GLU A 213 9.20 51.86 -5.10
N GLU A 214 9.18 50.54 -4.83
CA GLU A 214 10.40 49.74 -4.72
C GLU A 214 11.13 49.60 -6.08
N ILE A 215 10.38 49.43 -7.17
CA ILE A 215 10.96 49.25 -8.52
C ILE A 215 11.42 50.61 -9.12
N THR A 216 10.66 51.66 -8.89
CA THR A 216 10.94 52.97 -9.52
C THR A 216 11.83 53.87 -8.65
N GLY A 217 11.92 53.62 -7.35
CA GLY A 217 12.60 54.44 -6.37
C GLY A 217 11.92 55.80 -6.16
N LEU A 218 10.68 55.99 -6.63
CA LEU A 218 9.93 57.25 -6.56
C LEU A 218 8.64 57.02 -5.75
N PRO A 219 8.26 57.99 -4.86
CA PRO A 219 7.03 57.86 -4.08
C PRO A 219 5.77 57.97 -4.96
N VAL A 220 4.81 57.07 -4.74
CA VAL A 220 3.51 57.09 -5.42
C VAL A 220 2.67 58.22 -4.86
N LEU A 221 2.39 59.23 -5.68
CA LEU A 221 1.65 60.45 -5.28
C LEU A 221 0.13 60.25 -5.22
N GLY A 222 -0.40 59.19 -5.77
CA GLY A 222 -1.82 58.90 -5.73
C GLY A 222 -2.22 57.75 -6.64
N VAL A 223 -3.33 57.06 -6.30
CA VAL A 223 -3.93 55.97 -7.08
C VAL A 223 -5.30 56.42 -7.61
N ILE A 224 -5.50 56.34 -8.93
CA ILE A 224 -6.78 56.63 -9.56
C ILE A 224 -7.55 55.33 -9.71
N PRO A 225 -8.66 55.13 -8.97
CA PRO A 225 -9.44 53.90 -9.09
C PRO A 225 -10.14 53.85 -10.46
N ILE A 226 -10.03 52.69 -11.12
CA ILE A 226 -10.80 52.42 -12.35
C ILE A 226 -12.22 52.03 -11.94
N GLU A 227 -13.20 52.84 -12.25
CA GLU A 227 -14.61 52.51 -12.07
C GLU A 227 -14.98 51.41 -13.08
N LYS A 228 -15.38 50.25 -12.59
CA LYS A 228 -15.91 49.17 -13.45
C LYS A 228 -17.32 49.59 -13.82
N GLU A 229 -17.55 49.88 -15.10
CA GLU A 229 -18.92 49.91 -15.62
C GLU A 229 -19.62 48.58 -15.35
N GLN A 230 -20.83 48.69 -14.79
CA GLN A 230 -21.69 47.54 -14.42
C GLN A 230 -22.23 46.82 -15.66
#